data_594d0ef7ec41b2ed8dd7faef1525e3ad
#
_entry.id   594d0ef7ec41b2ed8dd7faef1525e3ad
#
_cell.length_a   1.000
_cell.length_b   1.000
_cell.length_c   1.000
_cell.angle_alpha   90.00
_cell.angle_beta   90.00
_cell.angle_gamma   90.00
#
_symmetry.space_group_name_H-M   'P 1'
#
loop_
_entity.id
_entity.type
_entity.pdbx_description
1 polymer ?
#
loop_
_entity_poly.entity_id
_entity_poly.type
_entity_poly.pdbx_seq_one_letter_code
_entity_poly.pdbx_strand_id
1 'polypeptide(L)'
;MNLITLTDHDSIEGAEPLRQHPNFFISEELTCRMPSGTEVHIGAYDLSERQHLQLQQRRNDLVALLMYLTERRIFFSINHVFSSVTGRRELEDFAWFQEYFPAVEVHNSHMLERANRNAAQFAKRWDKVGIGGSDAHALPSVGTAYTEVPGARNKQEFFDGLRAGMGQVAGESGSFSRLTRDVFVIAYEMMREKSWTMFLSPLAVLVPAITFWNYRDERVFSRRWAARVLGEPQSHKRPRWISLPQPAVEEWV
;
A
#
# COMPACT_ATOMS: atom_id res chain seq x y z
N MET A 1 -6.59 -13.04 -14.05
CA MET A 1 -5.77 -11.87 -13.72
C MET A 1 -4.81 -11.62 -14.86
N ASN A 2 -4.79 -10.40 -15.42
CA ASN A 2 -4.04 -10.12 -16.63
C ASN A 2 -2.67 -9.49 -16.39
N LEU A 3 -2.49 -8.80 -15.25
CA LEU A 3 -1.23 -8.20 -14.83
C LEU A 3 -0.91 -8.61 -13.39
N ILE A 4 0.36 -8.82 -13.09
CA ILE A 4 0.87 -9.18 -11.77
C ILE A 4 2.06 -8.29 -11.44
N THR A 5 2.18 -7.91 -10.19
CA THR A 5 3.38 -7.28 -9.63
C THR A 5 3.67 -7.80 -8.24
N LEU A 6 4.91 -7.71 -7.82
CA LEU A 6 5.34 -7.85 -6.43
C LEU A 6 5.78 -6.50 -5.90
N THR A 7 5.52 -6.24 -4.63
CA THR A 7 5.82 -4.99 -3.94
C THR A 7 6.56 -5.28 -2.64
N ASP A 8 7.72 -5.93 -2.75
CA ASP A 8 8.58 -6.21 -1.60
C ASP A 8 9.03 -4.89 -0.96
N HIS A 9 9.23 -4.92 0.36
CA HIS A 9 9.69 -3.74 1.09
C HIS A 9 11.11 -3.33 0.68
N ASP A 10 11.23 -2.10 0.19
CA ASP A 10 12.49 -1.43 -0.12
C ASP A 10 13.42 -2.22 -1.07
N SER A 11 12.85 -3.16 -1.84
CA SER A 11 13.60 -4.03 -2.75
C SER A 11 12.77 -4.42 -3.97
N ILE A 12 13.46 -4.69 -5.07
CA ILE A 12 12.87 -5.29 -6.28
C ILE A 12 13.47 -6.67 -6.59
N GLU A 13 14.34 -7.20 -5.71
CA GLU A 13 15.07 -8.43 -5.97
C GLU A 13 14.16 -9.65 -6.16
N GLY A 14 13.08 -9.77 -5.36
CA GLY A 14 12.10 -10.82 -5.49
C GLY A 14 11.31 -10.76 -6.81
N ALA A 15 11.17 -9.58 -7.39
CA ALA A 15 10.47 -9.33 -8.64
C ALA A 15 11.34 -9.56 -9.89
N GLU A 16 12.67 -9.44 -9.78
CA GLU A 16 13.61 -9.53 -10.91
C GLU A 16 13.50 -10.82 -11.74
N PRO A 17 13.37 -12.01 -11.15
CA PRO A 17 13.22 -13.24 -11.92
C PRO A 17 11.98 -13.26 -12.82
N LEU A 18 10.98 -12.45 -12.51
CA LEU A 18 9.71 -12.36 -13.23
C LEU A 18 9.68 -11.23 -14.28
N ARG A 19 10.72 -10.40 -14.35
CA ARG A 19 10.79 -9.21 -15.22
C ARG A 19 10.49 -9.51 -16.70
N GLN A 20 10.89 -10.68 -17.20
CA GLN A 20 10.68 -11.07 -18.58
C GLN A 20 9.27 -11.61 -18.86
N HIS A 21 8.45 -11.80 -17.83
CA HIS A 21 7.11 -12.30 -18.03
C HIS A 21 6.21 -11.18 -18.62
N PRO A 22 5.50 -11.43 -19.72
CA PRO A 22 4.78 -10.38 -20.46
C PRO A 22 3.67 -9.68 -19.66
N ASN A 23 3.16 -10.36 -18.65
CA ASN A 23 2.08 -9.84 -17.79
C ASN A 23 2.59 -9.40 -16.41
N PHE A 24 3.88 -9.17 -16.27
CA PHE A 24 4.50 -8.74 -15.03
C PHE A 24 5.12 -7.35 -15.18
N PHE A 25 5.09 -6.56 -14.11
CA PHE A 25 5.82 -5.30 -14.01
C PHE A 25 6.42 -5.16 -12.62
N ILE A 26 7.58 -4.50 -12.56
CA ILE A 26 8.31 -4.30 -11.31
C ILE A 26 7.66 -3.20 -10.51
N SER A 27 7.49 -3.42 -9.22
CA SER A 27 7.02 -2.44 -8.25
C SER A 27 7.72 -2.67 -6.92
N GLU A 28 7.59 -1.74 -6.00
CA GLU A 28 8.08 -1.90 -4.63
C GLU A 28 7.18 -1.17 -3.63
N GLU A 29 7.24 -1.57 -2.39
CA GLU A 29 6.66 -0.86 -1.27
C GLU A 29 7.77 -0.15 -0.48
N LEU A 30 7.78 1.17 -0.53
CA LEU A 30 8.78 2.00 0.14
C LEU A 30 8.39 2.25 1.59
N THR A 31 9.25 1.93 2.52
CA THR A 31 9.12 2.30 3.93
C THR A 31 9.68 3.70 4.14
N CYS A 32 8.81 4.65 4.41
CA CYS A 32 9.14 6.06 4.50
C CYS A 32 8.76 6.64 5.87
N ARG A 33 9.33 7.80 6.20
CA ARG A 33 9.01 8.51 7.42
C ARG A 33 8.39 9.87 7.12
N MET A 34 7.23 10.11 7.73
CA MET A 34 6.53 11.40 7.67
C MET A 34 7.29 12.47 8.46
N PRO A 35 7.06 13.77 8.20
CA PRO A 35 7.61 14.85 9.03
C PRO A 35 7.20 14.76 10.51
N SER A 36 6.04 14.18 10.81
CA SER A 36 5.58 13.86 12.16
C SER A 36 6.45 12.81 12.88
N GLY A 37 7.33 12.12 12.14
CA GLY A 37 8.10 10.96 12.61
C GLY A 37 7.37 9.63 12.52
N THR A 38 6.12 9.61 12.02
CA THR A 38 5.37 8.35 11.79
C THR A 38 5.89 7.62 10.57
N GLU A 39 5.78 6.29 10.58
CA GLU A 39 6.14 5.44 9.45
C GLU A 39 4.96 5.27 8.51
N VAL A 40 5.22 5.24 7.22
CA VAL A 40 4.23 5.01 6.18
C VAL A 40 4.80 4.14 5.08
N HIS A 41 3.93 3.40 4.40
CA HIS A 41 4.27 2.61 3.25
C HIS A 41 3.71 3.25 1.97
N ILE A 42 4.56 3.39 0.97
CA ILE A 42 4.26 3.99 -0.32
C ILE A 42 4.46 2.96 -1.41
N GLY A 43 3.38 2.55 -2.06
CA GLY A 43 3.48 1.71 -3.26
C GLY A 43 3.96 2.53 -4.44
N ALA A 44 5.02 2.09 -5.12
CA ALA A 44 5.53 2.67 -6.35
C ALA A 44 5.51 1.63 -7.47
N TYR A 45 4.90 1.96 -8.61
CA TYR A 45 4.51 0.98 -9.61
C TYR A 45 5.17 1.21 -10.96
N ASP A 46 5.46 0.11 -11.67
CA ASP A 46 6.07 0.06 -13.01
C ASP A 46 7.45 0.72 -13.06
N LEU A 47 8.36 0.20 -12.25
CA LEU A 47 9.69 0.74 -12.03
C LEU A 47 10.75 0.10 -12.94
N SER A 48 11.68 0.92 -13.41
CA SER A 48 12.99 0.47 -13.87
C SER A 48 13.95 0.34 -12.69
N GLU A 49 15.00 -0.46 -12.84
CA GLU A 49 16.10 -0.56 -11.85
C GLU A 49 16.69 0.81 -11.48
N ARG A 50 16.90 1.68 -12.48
CA ARG A 50 17.38 3.04 -12.23
C ARG A 50 16.42 3.85 -11.37
N GLN A 51 15.11 3.71 -11.57
CA GLN A 51 14.11 4.40 -10.74
C GLN A 51 14.12 3.85 -9.32
N HIS A 52 14.17 2.52 -9.15
CA HIS A 52 14.31 1.90 -7.84
C HIS A 52 15.51 2.49 -7.07
N LEU A 53 16.72 2.52 -7.65
CA LEU A 53 17.90 3.09 -7.01
C LEU A 53 17.70 4.56 -6.60
N GLN A 54 17.01 5.35 -7.44
CA GLN A 54 16.71 6.75 -7.13
C GLN A 54 15.67 6.90 -6.01
N LEU A 55 14.70 5.99 -5.90
CA LEU A 55 13.73 5.96 -4.81
C LEU A 55 14.41 5.59 -3.50
N GLN A 56 15.26 4.56 -3.49
CA GLN A 56 16.00 4.13 -2.31
C GLN A 56 16.91 5.24 -1.74
N GLN A 57 17.54 6.04 -2.59
CA GLN A 57 18.34 7.18 -2.15
C GLN A 57 17.51 8.29 -1.48
N ARG A 58 16.22 8.39 -1.80
CA ARG A 58 15.32 9.46 -1.34
C ARG A 58 14.33 9.03 -0.25
N ARG A 59 14.19 7.74 0.06
CA ARG A 59 13.13 7.24 0.94
C ARG A 59 13.16 7.83 2.36
N ASN A 60 14.30 8.33 2.80
CA ASN A 60 14.45 9.01 4.10
C ASN A 60 14.11 10.52 4.05
N ASP A 61 13.88 11.06 2.85
CA ASP A 61 13.41 12.42 2.62
C ASP A 61 12.11 12.37 1.82
N LEU A 62 10.98 12.39 2.52
CA LEU A 62 9.66 12.25 1.91
C LEU A 62 9.40 13.31 0.84
N VAL A 63 9.88 14.54 1.04
CA VAL A 63 9.69 15.63 0.07
C VAL A 63 10.42 15.33 -1.22
N ALA A 64 11.72 15.01 -1.12
CA ALA A 64 12.54 14.65 -2.28
C ALA A 64 12.01 13.40 -3.01
N LEU A 65 11.45 12.44 -2.26
CA LEU A 65 10.81 11.25 -2.80
C LEU A 65 9.56 11.60 -3.61
N LEU A 66 8.62 12.34 -3.02
CA LEU A 66 7.36 12.72 -3.67
C LEU A 66 7.59 13.61 -4.89
N MET A 67 8.57 14.53 -4.83
CA MET A 67 8.99 15.32 -5.99
C MET A 67 9.47 14.40 -7.12
N TYR A 68 10.36 13.46 -6.82
CA TYR A 68 10.90 12.54 -7.83
C TYR A 68 9.80 11.67 -8.46
N LEU A 69 8.90 11.09 -7.64
CA LEU A 69 7.76 10.28 -8.11
C LEU A 69 6.87 11.10 -9.08
N THR A 70 6.57 12.34 -8.70
CA THR A 70 5.74 13.26 -9.49
C THR A 70 6.42 13.68 -10.79
N GLU A 71 7.68 14.15 -10.74
CA GLU A 71 8.45 14.58 -11.92
C GLU A 71 8.65 13.45 -12.93
N ARG A 72 8.83 12.22 -12.45
CA ARG A 72 8.99 11.04 -13.29
C ARG A 72 7.69 10.39 -13.72
N ARG A 73 6.54 10.96 -13.31
CA ARG A 73 5.20 10.43 -13.59
C ARG A 73 5.05 8.95 -13.18
N ILE A 74 5.77 8.52 -12.13
CA ILE A 74 5.63 7.20 -11.56
C ILE A 74 4.26 7.14 -10.86
N PHE A 75 3.46 6.12 -11.12
CA PHE A 75 2.21 5.93 -10.38
C PHE A 75 2.54 5.44 -8.98
N PHE A 76 1.96 6.06 -7.95
CA PHE A 76 2.21 5.71 -6.55
C PHE A 76 0.98 5.91 -5.68
N SER A 77 0.95 5.20 -4.57
CA SER A 77 -0.14 5.25 -3.59
C SER A 77 0.36 5.34 -2.17
N ILE A 78 -0.48 5.85 -1.28
CA ILE A 78 -0.31 5.62 0.16
C ILE A 78 -1.07 4.34 0.54
N ASN A 79 -0.37 3.41 1.22
CA ASN A 79 -0.92 2.10 1.56
C ASN A 79 -1.45 2.08 3.00
N HIS A 80 -2.38 1.18 3.29
CA HIS A 80 -3.00 0.83 4.59
C HIS A 80 -3.23 2.02 5.54
N VAL A 81 -3.77 3.11 5.03
CA VAL A 81 -3.92 4.41 5.73
C VAL A 81 -4.61 4.28 7.10
N PHE A 82 -5.58 3.37 7.24
CA PHE A 82 -6.34 3.12 8.45
C PHE A 82 -5.94 1.84 9.19
N SER A 83 -4.69 1.36 8.99
CA SER A 83 -4.11 0.22 9.69
C SER A 83 -3.04 0.66 10.69
N SER A 84 -2.88 -0.13 11.76
CA SER A 84 -1.83 0.05 12.75
C SER A 84 -0.53 -0.65 12.38
N VAL A 85 -0.44 -1.27 11.20
CA VAL A 85 0.74 -2.05 10.78
C VAL A 85 2.03 -1.22 10.80
N THR A 86 1.95 0.05 10.46
CA THR A 86 3.08 1.00 10.56
C THR A 86 3.09 1.78 11.89
N GLY A 87 2.32 1.35 12.88
CA GLY A 87 2.31 1.92 14.23
C GLY A 87 1.47 3.19 14.35
N ARG A 88 2.10 4.30 14.69
CA ARG A 88 1.39 5.55 15.03
C ARG A 88 0.91 6.29 13.78
N ARG A 89 -0.04 7.20 13.98
CA ARG A 89 -0.46 8.22 13.02
C ARG A 89 -0.65 9.54 13.75
N GLU A 90 -0.45 10.64 13.02
CA GLU A 90 -0.81 11.99 13.46
C GLU A 90 -1.82 12.61 12.49
N LEU A 91 -2.57 13.62 12.94
CA LEU A 91 -3.57 14.27 12.07
C LEU A 91 -2.92 14.95 10.86
N GLU A 92 -1.72 15.48 11.03
CA GLU A 92 -0.97 16.10 9.94
C GLU A 92 -0.58 15.09 8.84
N ASP A 93 -0.41 13.80 9.16
CA ASP A 93 -0.13 12.77 8.15
C ASP A 93 -1.27 12.70 7.13
N PHE A 94 -2.51 12.78 7.60
CA PHE A 94 -3.68 12.75 6.72
C PHE A 94 -3.77 14.00 5.84
N ALA A 95 -3.28 15.16 6.29
CA ALA A 95 -3.17 16.34 5.45
C ALA A 95 -2.18 16.11 4.29
N TRP A 96 -1.06 15.45 4.56
CA TRP A 96 -0.11 15.03 3.53
C TRP A 96 -0.74 14.02 2.55
N PHE A 97 -1.46 13.03 3.04
CA PHE A 97 -2.12 12.04 2.18
C PHE A 97 -3.13 12.72 1.24
N GLN A 98 -3.87 13.71 1.73
CA GLN A 98 -4.83 14.47 0.96
C GLN A 98 -4.17 15.35 -0.11
N GLU A 99 -3.07 16.00 0.20
CA GLU A 99 -2.44 16.98 -0.68
C GLU A 99 -1.54 16.32 -1.73
N TYR A 100 -0.72 15.34 -1.33
CA TYR A 100 0.40 14.90 -2.15
C TYR A 100 0.28 13.50 -2.76
N PHE A 101 -0.68 12.69 -2.34
CA PHE A 101 -0.82 11.35 -2.87
C PHE A 101 -1.94 11.27 -3.92
N PRO A 102 -1.65 10.83 -5.15
CA PRO A 102 -2.66 10.69 -6.20
C PRO A 102 -3.59 9.50 -5.96
N ALA A 103 -3.08 8.45 -5.31
CA ALA A 103 -3.81 7.22 -5.07
C ALA A 103 -3.73 6.78 -3.62
N VAL A 104 -4.75 6.02 -3.21
CA VAL A 104 -4.88 5.40 -1.88
C VAL A 104 -5.18 3.92 -2.05
N GLU A 105 -4.51 3.07 -1.29
CA GLU A 105 -4.90 1.67 -1.18
C GLU A 105 -6.21 1.58 -0.38
N VAL A 106 -7.32 1.39 -1.12
CA VAL A 106 -8.67 1.35 -0.55
C VAL A 106 -9.13 -0.06 -0.20
N HIS A 107 -8.45 -1.07 -0.72
CA HIS A 107 -8.75 -2.46 -0.43
C HIS A 107 -7.47 -3.30 -0.39
N ASN A 108 -7.22 -3.87 0.78
CA ASN A 108 -6.09 -4.75 1.03
C ASN A 108 -6.62 -6.02 1.70
N SER A 109 -6.28 -7.20 1.17
CA SER A 109 -6.85 -8.45 1.67
C SER A 109 -6.31 -8.88 3.04
N HIS A 110 -5.22 -8.30 3.51
CA HIS A 110 -4.74 -8.45 4.88
C HIS A 110 -5.39 -7.47 5.87
N MET A 111 -5.95 -6.37 5.37
CA MET A 111 -6.60 -5.36 6.22
C MET A 111 -8.05 -5.73 6.53
N LEU A 112 -8.51 -5.35 7.72
CA LEU A 112 -9.88 -5.58 8.12
C LEU A 112 -10.86 -4.80 7.22
N GLU A 113 -12.03 -5.37 6.98
CA GLU A 113 -13.08 -4.74 6.17
C GLU A 113 -13.40 -3.30 6.60
N ARG A 114 -13.32 -3.01 7.91
CA ARG A 114 -13.51 -1.65 8.41
C ARG A 114 -12.41 -0.70 7.94
N ALA A 115 -11.15 -1.13 7.97
CA ALA A 115 -10.01 -0.34 7.51
C ALA A 115 -10.13 -0.05 6.01
N ASN A 116 -10.49 -1.06 5.22
CA ASN A 116 -10.75 -0.94 3.79
C ASN A 116 -11.90 0.05 3.50
N ARG A 117 -13.03 -0.09 4.19
CA ARG A 117 -14.14 0.87 4.03
C ARG A 117 -13.77 2.30 4.40
N ASN A 118 -12.98 2.50 5.46
CA ASN A 118 -12.52 3.83 5.85
C ASN A 118 -11.57 4.41 4.80
N ALA A 119 -10.66 3.62 4.25
CA ALA A 119 -9.76 4.03 3.18
C ALA A 119 -10.52 4.39 1.90
N ALA A 120 -11.55 3.62 1.53
CA ALA A 120 -12.42 3.93 0.40
C ALA A 120 -13.23 5.22 0.61
N GLN A 121 -13.74 5.46 1.82
CA GLN A 121 -14.40 6.73 2.15
C GLN A 121 -13.42 7.90 2.11
N PHE A 122 -12.19 7.71 2.60
CA PHE A 122 -11.13 8.69 2.51
C PHE A 122 -10.82 9.04 1.04
N ALA A 123 -10.54 8.04 0.20
CA ALA A 123 -10.25 8.25 -1.22
C ALA A 123 -11.38 9.00 -1.92
N LYS A 124 -12.64 8.58 -1.70
CA LYS A 124 -13.82 9.25 -2.27
C LYS A 124 -13.96 10.70 -1.82
N ARG A 125 -13.72 10.99 -0.53
CA ARG A 125 -13.87 12.33 0.03
C ARG A 125 -12.88 13.34 -0.53
N TRP A 126 -11.67 12.90 -0.85
CA TRP A 126 -10.59 13.77 -1.33
C TRP A 126 -10.20 13.50 -2.79
N ASP A 127 -11.13 12.89 -3.55
CA ASP A 127 -10.98 12.64 -4.99
C ASP A 127 -9.65 11.96 -5.34
N LYS A 128 -9.35 10.86 -4.63
CA LYS A 128 -8.15 10.05 -4.86
C LYS A 128 -8.49 8.80 -5.64
N VAL A 129 -7.55 8.37 -6.48
CA VAL A 129 -7.66 7.08 -7.15
C VAL A 129 -7.62 5.97 -6.10
N GLY A 130 -8.62 5.09 -6.11
CA GLY A 130 -8.63 3.90 -5.27
C GLY A 130 -7.93 2.74 -5.98
N ILE A 131 -6.99 2.10 -5.28
CA ILE A 131 -6.39 0.85 -5.74
C ILE A 131 -6.55 -0.22 -4.67
N GLY A 132 -6.36 -1.48 -5.06
CA GLY A 132 -6.36 -2.62 -4.14
C GLY A 132 -5.38 -3.69 -4.55
N GLY A 133 -4.90 -4.41 -3.56
CA GLY A 133 -3.97 -5.50 -3.71
C GLY A 133 -4.15 -6.55 -2.62
N SER A 134 -3.59 -7.73 -2.86
CA SER A 134 -3.70 -8.83 -1.89
C SER A 134 -2.80 -8.68 -0.68
N ASP A 135 -1.72 -7.92 -0.77
CA ASP A 135 -0.68 -7.83 0.27
C ASP A 135 -0.24 -9.23 0.75
N ALA A 136 -0.04 -10.12 -0.24
CA ALA A 136 0.09 -11.53 -0.02
C ALA A 136 1.51 -11.90 0.43
N HIS A 137 1.63 -12.40 1.64
CA HIS A 137 2.86 -12.96 2.21
C HIS A 137 2.91 -14.50 2.08
N ALA A 138 1.87 -15.09 1.49
CA ALA A 138 1.77 -16.53 1.24
C ALA A 138 1.03 -16.80 -0.07
N LEU A 139 1.42 -17.84 -0.80
CA LEU A 139 0.84 -18.20 -2.10
C LEU A 139 -0.71 -18.28 -2.10
N PRO A 140 -1.37 -18.86 -1.09
CA PRO A 140 -2.84 -18.92 -1.07
C PRO A 140 -3.54 -17.57 -1.01
N SER A 141 -2.82 -16.49 -0.65
CA SER A 141 -3.37 -15.14 -0.52
C SER A 141 -3.15 -14.28 -1.77
N VAL A 142 -2.34 -14.76 -2.74
CA VAL A 142 -2.09 -14.03 -4.00
C VAL A 142 -3.38 -13.87 -4.80
N GLY A 143 -3.67 -12.63 -5.21
CA GLY A 143 -4.82 -12.30 -6.05
C GLY A 143 -6.16 -12.32 -5.32
N THR A 144 -6.19 -12.44 -3.99
CA THR A 144 -7.43 -12.39 -3.19
C THR A 144 -8.06 -11.00 -3.13
N ALA A 145 -7.30 -9.96 -3.46
CA ALA A 145 -7.79 -8.63 -3.79
C ALA A 145 -6.99 -8.06 -4.96
N TYR A 146 -7.62 -7.25 -5.80
CA TYR A 146 -7.04 -6.73 -7.02
C TYR A 146 -7.72 -5.45 -7.48
N THR A 147 -7.06 -4.75 -8.40
CA THR A 147 -7.62 -3.60 -9.10
C THR A 147 -7.90 -3.97 -10.55
N GLU A 148 -9.07 -3.61 -11.03
CA GLU A 148 -9.51 -3.81 -12.42
C GLU A 148 -9.70 -2.45 -13.10
N VAL A 149 -9.26 -2.34 -14.35
CA VAL A 149 -9.58 -1.22 -15.23
C VAL A 149 -10.36 -1.78 -16.42
N PRO A 150 -11.68 -1.59 -16.47
CA PRO A 150 -12.51 -2.12 -17.53
C PRO A 150 -12.05 -1.66 -18.90
N GLY A 151 -11.88 -2.60 -19.83
CA GLY A 151 -11.46 -2.32 -21.19
C GLY A 151 -9.96 -2.20 -21.43
N ALA A 152 -9.13 -2.13 -20.38
CA ALA A 152 -7.69 -2.13 -20.53
C ALA A 152 -7.17 -3.49 -21.02
N ARG A 153 -6.36 -3.48 -22.08
CA ARG A 153 -5.82 -4.68 -22.76
C ARG A 153 -4.33 -4.89 -22.54
N ASN A 154 -3.65 -3.88 -22.02
CA ASN A 154 -2.21 -3.90 -21.75
C ASN A 154 -1.87 -3.02 -20.54
N LYS A 155 -0.61 -3.06 -20.12
CA LYS A 155 -0.11 -2.32 -18.95
C LYS A 155 -0.30 -0.81 -19.11
N GLN A 156 -0.04 -0.25 -20.27
CA GLN A 156 -0.17 1.19 -20.49
C GLN A 156 -1.63 1.64 -20.31
N GLU A 157 -2.57 0.97 -20.99
CA GLU A 157 -4.01 1.25 -20.86
C GLU A 157 -4.50 1.07 -19.42
N PHE A 158 -3.93 0.12 -18.67
CA PHE A 158 -4.24 -0.08 -17.27
C PHE A 158 -3.84 1.15 -16.41
N PHE A 159 -2.59 1.62 -16.53
CA PHE A 159 -2.15 2.79 -15.78
C PHE A 159 -2.82 4.08 -16.21
N ASP A 160 -3.11 4.25 -17.49
CA ASP A 160 -3.84 5.42 -17.99
C ASP A 160 -5.28 5.43 -17.47
N GLY A 161 -5.93 4.27 -17.44
CA GLY A 161 -7.25 4.13 -16.84
C GLY A 161 -7.24 4.35 -15.32
N LEU A 162 -6.21 3.93 -14.60
CA LEU A 162 -6.06 4.27 -13.18
C LEU A 162 -5.95 5.79 -12.98
N ARG A 163 -5.11 6.47 -13.76
CA ARG A 163 -4.96 7.94 -13.69
C ARG A 163 -6.25 8.67 -14.04
N ALA A 164 -7.05 8.09 -14.90
CA ALA A 164 -8.38 8.61 -15.28
C ALA A 164 -9.49 8.27 -14.25
N GLY A 165 -9.16 7.61 -13.13
CA GLY A 165 -10.12 7.23 -12.09
C GLY A 165 -11.07 6.09 -12.49
N MET A 166 -10.76 5.31 -13.54
CA MET A 166 -11.59 4.19 -14.01
C MET A 166 -11.33 2.89 -13.23
N GLY A 167 -10.43 2.90 -12.26
CA GLY A 167 -10.10 1.74 -11.45
C GLY A 167 -11.28 1.26 -10.62
N GLN A 168 -11.54 -0.03 -10.63
CA GLN A 168 -12.49 -0.72 -9.77
C GLN A 168 -11.73 -1.71 -8.89
N VAL A 169 -12.04 -1.75 -7.61
CA VAL A 169 -11.33 -2.60 -6.66
C VAL A 169 -12.27 -3.70 -6.19
N ALA A 170 -11.77 -4.93 -6.20
CA ALA A 170 -12.54 -6.10 -5.76
C ALA A 170 -11.66 -7.06 -4.97
N GLY A 171 -12.29 -7.90 -4.18
CA GLY A 171 -11.61 -8.95 -3.42
C GLY A 171 -12.17 -9.14 -2.02
N GLU A 172 -11.44 -9.90 -1.24
CA GLU A 172 -11.79 -10.27 0.12
C GLU A 172 -10.98 -9.44 1.11
N SER A 173 -11.60 -9.04 2.21
CA SER A 173 -10.92 -8.39 3.33
C SER A 173 -10.31 -9.40 4.29
N GLY A 174 -9.32 -8.98 5.08
CA GLY A 174 -8.72 -9.77 6.13
C GLY A 174 -9.72 -10.16 7.22
N SER A 175 -9.59 -11.39 7.69
CA SER A 175 -10.34 -11.92 8.82
C SER A 175 -9.38 -12.56 9.82
N PHE A 176 -9.82 -12.72 11.06
CA PHE A 176 -8.99 -13.37 12.09
C PHE A 176 -8.47 -14.74 11.64
N SER A 177 -9.35 -15.57 11.05
CA SER A 177 -8.98 -16.91 10.60
C SER A 177 -7.97 -16.89 9.44
N ARG A 178 -8.13 -15.97 8.48
CA ARG A 178 -7.19 -15.80 7.37
C ARG A 178 -5.83 -15.36 7.86
N LEU A 179 -5.77 -14.29 8.66
CA LEU A 179 -4.53 -13.76 9.21
C LEU A 179 -3.80 -14.82 10.04
N THR A 180 -4.53 -15.56 10.88
CA THR A 180 -3.94 -16.67 11.66
C THR A 180 -3.37 -17.76 10.76
N ARG A 181 -4.10 -18.16 9.71
CA ARG A 181 -3.63 -19.17 8.75
C ARG A 181 -2.36 -18.68 8.03
N ASP A 182 -2.35 -17.43 7.56
CA ASP A 182 -1.22 -16.89 6.81
C ASP A 182 0.05 -16.81 7.67
N VAL A 183 -0.08 -16.45 8.97
CA VAL A 183 1.04 -16.52 9.91
C VAL A 183 1.56 -17.94 10.09
N PHE A 184 0.67 -18.95 10.16
CA PHE A 184 1.11 -20.35 10.21
C PHE A 184 1.82 -20.79 8.92
N VAL A 185 1.34 -20.38 7.74
CA VAL A 185 2.01 -20.69 6.47
C VAL A 185 3.39 -20.06 6.41
N ILE A 186 3.52 -18.79 6.77
CA ILE A 186 4.82 -18.10 6.82
C ILE A 186 5.77 -18.81 7.80
N ALA A 187 5.32 -19.13 9.01
CA ALA A 187 6.13 -19.83 10.00
C ALA A 187 6.58 -21.20 9.49
N TYR A 188 5.71 -21.93 8.80
CA TYR A 188 6.02 -23.22 8.20
C TYR A 188 7.08 -23.10 7.10
N GLU A 189 6.93 -22.14 6.16
CA GLU A 189 7.92 -21.91 5.11
C GLU A 189 9.28 -21.47 5.69
N MET A 190 9.29 -20.61 6.71
CA MET A 190 10.53 -20.27 7.42
C MET A 190 11.23 -21.50 8.03
N MET A 191 10.46 -22.42 8.60
CA MET A 191 11.02 -23.68 9.15
C MET A 191 11.59 -24.60 8.06
N ARG A 192 10.98 -24.58 6.87
CA ARG A 192 11.50 -25.34 5.72
C ARG A 192 12.82 -24.76 5.20
N GLU A 193 12.91 -23.44 5.12
CA GLU A 193 14.11 -22.76 4.59
C GLU A 193 15.27 -22.76 5.60
N LYS A 194 14.95 -22.56 6.88
CA LYS A 194 15.94 -22.42 7.96
C LYS A 194 15.68 -23.44 9.05
N SER A 195 16.27 -24.63 8.95
CA SER A 195 16.01 -25.76 9.85
C SER A 195 16.20 -25.44 11.35
N TRP A 196 17.08 -24.47 11.71
CA TRP A 196 17.24 -24.04 13.10
C TRP A 196 15.96 -23.40 13.68
N THR A 197 15.09 -22.86 12.84
CA THR A 197 13.82 -22.24 13.30
C THR A 197 12.81 -23.28 13.80
N MET A 198 13.05 -24.58 13.55
CA MET A 198 12.23 -25.67 14.12
C MET A 198 12.19 -25.65 15.64
N PHE A 199 13.25 -25.17 16.30
CA PHE A 199 13.25 -24.98 17.77
C PHE A 199 12.20 -23.98 18.25
N LEU A 200 11.73 -23.09 17.37
CA LEU A 200 10.69 -22.11 17.66
C LEU A 200 9.26 -22.68 17.48
N SER A 201 9.11 -23.90 16.93
CA SER A 201 7.80 -24.50 16.67
C SER A 201 6.86 -24.56 17.88
N PRO A 202 7.31 -24.74 19.15
CA PRO A 202 6.40 -24.67 20.29
C PRO A 202 5.74 -23.32 20.48
N LEU A 203 6.36 -22.22 19.98
CA LEU A 203 5.78 -20.87 20.03
C LEU A 203 4.59 -20.69 19.08
N ALA A 204 4.40 -21.59 18.12
CA ALA A 204 3.28 -21.56 17.21
C ALA A 204 1.91 -21.62 17.94
N VAL A 205 1.85 -22.19 19.14
CA VAL A 205 0.65 -22.19 19.99
C VAL A 205 0.20 -20.77 20.38
N LEU A 206 1.12 -19.80 20.36
CA LEU A 206 0.83 -18.39 20.69
C LEU A 206 0.27 -17.62 19.51
N VAL A 207 0.40 -18.13 18.27
CA VAL A 207 -0.02 -17.44 17.05
C VAL A 207 -1.49 -16.97 17.11
N PRO A 208 -2.48 -17.80 17.49
CA PRO A 208 -3.86 -17.33 17.57
C PRO A 208 -4.06 -16.20 18.58
N ALA A 209 -3.35 -16.23 19.72
CA ALA A 209 -3.46 -15.19 20.74
C ALA A 209 -2.84 -13.86 20.25
N ILE A 210 -1.67 -13.92 19.64
CA ILE A 210 -1.00 -12.74 19.06
C ILE A 210 -1.84 -12.16 17.93
N THR A 211 -2.34 -13.01 17.02
CA THR A 211 -3.21 -12.58 15.92
C THR A 211 -4.50 -11.94 16.44
N PHE A 212 -5.08 -12.50 17.53
CA PHE A 212 -6.28 -11.91 18.15
C PHE A 212 -5.99 -10.53 18.73
N TRP A 213 -4.84 -10.35 19.37
CA TRP A 213 -4.44 -9.06 19.91
C TRP A 213 -4.25 -8.03 18.80
N ASN A 214 -3.51 -8.36 17.76
CA ASN A 214 -3.32 -7.51 16.58
C ASN A 214 -4.66 -7.17 15.90
N TYR A 215 -5.53 -8.16 15.73
CA TYR A 215 -6.86 -7.96 15.18
C TYR A 215 -7.70 -6.96 15.98
N ARG A 216 -7.61 -7.03 17.33
CA ARG A 216 -8.29 -6.08 18.22
C ARG A 216 -7.71 -4.67 18.08
N ASP A 217 -6.40 -4.55 18.07
CA ASP A 217 -5.71 -3.26 17.97
C ASP A 217 -6.00 -2.59 16.63
N GLU A 218 -6.00 -3.34 15.53
CA GLU A 218 -6.44 -2.87 14.21
C GLU A 218 -7.85 -2.28 14.23
N ARG A 219 -8.80 -2.96 14.88
CA ARG A 219 -10.17 -2.47 14.99
C ARG A 219 -10.27 -1.16 15.76
N VAL A 220 -9.51 -1.04 16.86
CA VAL A 220 -9.48 0.17 17.69
C VAL A 220 -8.84 1.31 16.91
N PHE A 221 -7.70 1.07 16.29
CA PHE A 221 -6.97 2.04 15.49
C PHE A 221 -7.82 2.58 14.34
N SER A 222 -8.34 1.70 13.50
CA SER A 222 -9.18 2.07 12.36
C SER A 222 -10.41 2.89 12.77
N ARG A 223 -11.08 2.51 13.87
CA ARG A 223 -12.22 3.26 14.41
C ARG A 223 -11.83 4.66 14.88
N ARG A 224 -10.74 4.74 15.64
CA ARG A 224 -10.23 6.01 16.21
C ARG A 224 -9.91 7.01 15.11
N TRP A 225 -9.18 6.58 14.08
CA TRP A 225 -8.75 7.47 13.02
C TRP A 225 -9.87 7.83 12.05
N ALA A 226 -10.79 6.90 11.76
CA ALA A 226 -11.98 7.22 10.99
C ALA A 226 -12.84 8.30 11.67
N ALA A 227 -13.05 8.19 12.98
CA ALA A 227 -13.81 9.20 13.73
C ALA A 227 -13.16 10.58 13.65
N ARG A 228 -11.82 10.65 13.72
CA ARG A 228 -11.07 11.90 13.69
C ARG A 228 -10.99 12.52 12.28
N VAL A 229 -10.81 11.70 11.26
CA VAL A 229 -10.52 12.16 9.90
C VAL A 229 -11.79 12.27 9.05
N LEU A 230 -12.72 11.31 9.18
CA LEU A 230 -13.93 11.25 8.39
C LEU A 230 -15.14 11.86 9.11
N GLY A 231 -15.13 11.91 10.45
CA GLY A 231 -16.25 12.39 11.28
C GLY A 231 -16.37 13.90 11.41
N GLU A 232 -15.28 14.67 11.18
CA GLU A 232 -15.28 16.12 11.30
C GLU A 232 -15.07 16.82 9.94
N PRO A 233 -15.81 17.91 9.64
CA PRO A 233 -15.48 18.80 8.52
C PRO A 233 -14.21 19.58 8.89
N GLN A 234 -13.06 19.08 8.46
CA GLN A 234 -11.79 19.75 8.72
C GLN A 234 -11.58 20.92 7.76
N SER A 235 -11.43 22.14 8.32
CA SER A 235 -10.82 23.25 7.59
C SER A 235 -9.31 22.99 7.52
N HIS A 236 -8.84 22.40 6.42
CA HIS A 236 -7.44 22.12 6.26
C HIS A 236 -6.65 23.40 6.03
N LYS A 237 -5.85 23.79 7.02
CA LYS A 237 -4.73 24.69 6.78
C LYS A 237 -3.68 23.88 6.00
N ARG A 238 -3.51 24.21 4.72
CA ARG A 238 -2.42 23.65 3.90
C ARG A 238 -1.10 23.78 4.67
N PRO A 239 -0.24 22.75 4.65
CA PRO A 239 1.12 22.90 5.16
C PRO A 239 1.77 24.05 4.41
N ARG A 240 2.11 25.15 5.12
CA ARG A 240 2.50 26.45 4.51
C ARG A 240 3.87 26.45 3.80
N TRP A 241 4.58 25.34 3.75
CA TRP A 241 6.01 25.37 3.44
C TRP A 241 6.48 24.38 2.36
N ILE A 242 5.57 23.70 1.66
CA ILE A 242 5.93 22.84 0.53
C ILE A 242 5.02 23.18 -0.65
N SER A 243 5.61 23.83 -1.64
CA SER A 243 5.04 23.87 -2.99
C SER A 243 5.75 22.78 -3.79
N LEU A 244 5.14 21.60 -3.90
CA LEU A 244 5.58 20.66 -4.92
C LEU A 244 5.32 21.32 -6.29
N PRO A 245 6.24 21.22 -7.25
CA PRO A 245 5.99 21.71 -8.59
C PRO A 245 4.71 21.06 -9.13
N GLN A 246 3.75 21.86 -9.53
CA GLN A 246 2.58 21.36 -10.22
C GLN A 246 3.06 20.69 -11.52
N PRO A 247 2.59 19.48 -11.86
CA PRO A 247 2.89 18.90 -13.15
C PRO A 247 2.46 19.91 -14.22
N ALA A 248 3.38 20.27 -15.13
CA ALA A 248 3.05 21.11 -16.25
C ALA A 248 1.85 20.47 -16.98
N VAL A 249 0.75 21.18 -17.05
CA VAL A 249 -0.39 20.81 -17.88
C VAL A 249 0.07 21.09 -19.31
N GLU A 250 0.79 20.14 -19.91
CA GLU A 250 0.95 20.16 -21.35
C GLU A 250 -0.40 19.74 -21.94
N GLU A 251 -1.08 20.70 -22.55
CA GLU A 251 -2.24 20.43 -23.40
C GLU A 251 -1.81 19.42 -24.45
N TRP A 252 -2.47 18.27 -24.42
CA TRP A 252 -2.31 17.24 -25.46
C TRP A 252 -3.01 17.74 -26.73
N VAL A 253 -2.24 18.20 -27.71
CA VAL A 253 -2.67 18.36 -29.10
C VAL A 253 -2.39 17.07 -29.86
#